data_4ac7af9b31612912c6decc33415a448f
#
_entry.id   4ac7af9b31612912c6decc33415a448f
#
_cell.length_a   1.000
_cell.length_b   1.000
_cell.length_c   1.000
_cell.angle_alpha   90.00
_cell.angle_beta   90.00
_cell.angle_gamma   90.00
#
_symmetry.space_group_name_H-M   'P 1'
#
loop_
_entity.id
_entity.type
_entity.pdbx_description
1 polymer ?
#
loop_
_entity_poly.entity_id
_entity_poly.type
_entity_poly.pdbx_seq_one_letter_code
_entity_poly.pdbx_strand_id
1 'polypeptide(L)'
;MANALNADKAISASTATLEQPEHGLPESHLAETDVLVWWGHKDHGAVADEVVERVARRVWEGMGLIVLHSGHFSKIFKRLMGTPCTLKWREAGERERLWVTSPSHPIAEGIGEFFEIEYEEMYGEQFAVPEPLETVFISWFQGGEVFRSGLTYRRGAGNVFYFRPGHETYPTYHDATVQKVLRNAVKWAHNLQGAKPSILSAPNVPVEKALEPIVERGGKLHAPGEAGFR
;
A
#
# COMPACT_ATOMS: atom_id res chain seq x y z
N MET A 1 -1.55 13.80 7.46
CA MET A 1 -0.87 12.48 7.56
C MET A 1 0.08 12.41 8.74
N ALA A 2 1.09 13.26 8.88
CA ALA A 2 2.05 13.20 10.00
C ALA A 2 1.36 13.16 11.39
N ASN A 3 0.34 13.99 11.63
CA ASN A 3 -0.41 13.96 12.90
C ASN A 3 -1.10 12.60 13.16
N ALA A 4 -1.60 11.94 12.11
CA ALA A 4 -2.24 10.63 12.24
C ALA A 4 -1.22 9.51 12.55
N LEU A 5 0.01 9.64 12.02
CA LEU A 5 1.11 8.75 12.35
C LEU A 5 1.62 8.98 13.77
N ASN A 6 1.79 10.24 14.18
CA ASN A 6 2.22 10.64 15.53
C ASN A 6 1.22 10.30 16.64
N ALA A 7 -0.02 9.91 16.30
CA ALA A 7 -0.96 9.37 17.27
C ALA A 7 -0.51 8.01 17.85
N ASP A 8 0.36 7.30 17.14
CA ASP A 8 1.03 6.11 17.63
C ASP A 8 2.36 6.49 18.30
N LYS A 9 2.49 6.22 19.59
CA LYS A 9 3.68 6.59 20.39
C LYS A 9 5.00 5.96 19.90
N ALA A 10 4.91 4.92 19.09
CA ALA A 10 6.09 4.26 18.51
C ALA A 10 6.57 4.95 17.21
N ILE A 11 5.84 5.95 16.71
CA ILE A 11 6.16 6.63 15.46
C ILE A 11 6.42 8.11 15.74
N SER A 12 7.54 8.63 15.24
CA SER A 12 7.85 10.06 15.19
C SER A 12 7.94 10.50 13.74
N ALA A 13 6.95 11.25 13.27
CA ALA A 13 6.84 11.68 11.89
C ALA A 13 6.95 13.19 11.74
N SER A 14 7.77 13.63 10.80
CA SER A 14 7.89 15.01 10.31
C SER A 14 7.45 15.10 8.85
N THR A 15 7.37 16.31 8.32
CA THR A 15 6.95 16.55 6.93
C THR A 15 8.05 17.27 6.16
N ALA A 16 8.35 16.80 4.95
CA ALA A 16 9.18 17.47 3.98
C ALA A 16 8.34 17.81 2.73
N THR A 17 8.67 18.91 2.06
CA THR A 17 7.94 19.36 0.86
C THR A 17 8.88 19.68 -0.30
N LEU A 18 8.33 19.67 -1.51
CA LEU A 18 9.08 19.90 -2.76
C LEU A 18 9.79 21.27 -2.77
N GLU A 19 9.19 22.28 -2.13
CA GLU A 19 9.67 23.66 -2.13
C GLU A 19 10.84 23.90 -1.16
N GLN A 20 11.08 22.99 -0.23
CA GLN A 20 12.20 23.10 0.68
C GLN A 20 13.55 22.87 -0.02
N PRO A 21 14.67 23.43 0.47
CA PRO A 21 15.98 23.10 -0.03
C PRO A 21 16.20 21.59 -0.05
N GLU A 22 16.75 21.07 -1.14
CA GLU A 22 16.90 19.62 -1.39
C GLU A 22 15.59 18.84 -1.17
N HIS A 23 14.43 19.49 -1.42
CA HIS A 23 13.08 18.96 -1.18
C HIS A 23 12.86 18.47 0.26
N GLY A 24 13.55 19.09 1.23
CA GLY A 24 13.52 18.71 2.64
C GLY A 24 14.15 17.34 2.95
N LEU A 25 14.91 16.78 1.99
CA LEU A 25 15.56 15.46 2.07
C LEU A 25 17.09 15.53 1.92
N PRO A 26 17.79 16.42 2.69
CA PRO A 26 19.25 16.42 2.72
C PRO A 26 19.77 15.09 3.27
N GLU A 27 21.04 14.80 3.01
CA GLU A 27 21.70 13.57 3.47
C GLU A 27 21.54 13.36 4.98
N SER A 28 21.72 14.43 5.77
CA SER A 28 21.59 14.39 7.23
C SER A 28 20.19 13.98 7.69
N HIS A 29 19.16 14.46 7.02
CA HIS A 29 17.78 14.12 7.38
C HIS A 29 17.48 12.65 7.02
N LEU A 30 17.90 12.22 5.83
CA LEU A 30 17.71 10.83 5.40
C LEU A 30 18.52 9.84 6.23
N ALA A 31 19.67 10.25 6.78
CA ALA A 31 20.47 9.39 7.66
C ALA A 31 19.73 9.01 8.95
N GLU A 32 18.86 9.89 9.44
CA GLU A 32 18.05 9.71 10.65
C GLU A 32 16.63 9.16 10.33
N THR A 33 16.33 8.90 9.06
CA THR A 33 15.01 8.44 8.63
C THR A 33 14.99 6.92 8.50
N ASP A 34 14.12 6.27 9.26
CA ASP A 34 13.89 4.82 9.18
C ASP A 34 12.91 4.45 8.07
N VAL A 35 11.88 5.26 7.87
CA VAL A 35 10.84 5.04 6.86
C VAL A 35 10.45 6.36 6.21
N LEU A 36 10.52 6.42 4.89
CA LEU A 36 10.03 7.54 4.10
C LEU A 36 8.64 7.23 3.55
N VAL A 37 7.67 8.13 3.81
CA VAL A 37 6.34 8.07 3.20
C VAL A 37 6.30 9.09 2.07
N TRP A 38 6.15 8.59 0.84
CA TRP A 38 6.14 9.42 -0.36
C TRP A 38 4.73 9.56 -0.91
N TRP A 39 4.21 10.77 -0.88
CA TRP A 39 2.99 11.15 -1.56
C TRP A 39 3.26 12.33 -2.47
N GLY A 40 2.69 12.33 -3.65
CA GLY A 40 2.76 13.45 -4.59
C GLY A 40 1.77 13.23 -5.71
N HIS A 41 0.95 14.23 -6.02
CA HIS A 41 -0.09 14.13 -7.03
C HIS A 41 0.38 14.70 -8.39
N LYS A 42 1.26 15.68 -8.37
CA LYS A 42 1.80 16.36 -9.56
C LYS A 42 3.26 16.69 -9.39
N ASP A 43 3.84 17.31 -10.42
CA ASP A 43 5.22 17.81 -10.41
C ASP A 43 6.29 16.75 -10.13
N HIS A 44 6.00 15.48 -10.41
CA HIS A 44 6.94 14.37 -10.21
C HIS A 44 8.29 14.60 -10.92
N GLY A 45 8.25 15.31 -12.06
CA GLY A 45 9.45 15.69 -12.82
C GLY A 45 10.33 16.74 -12.14
N ALA A 46 9.76 17.54 -11.23
CA ALA A 46 10.47 18.63 -10.54
C ALA A 46 11.41 18.12 -9.43
N VAL A 47 11.25 16.88 -8.99
CA VAL A 47 12.16 16.29 -8.01
C VAL A 47 13.55 16.12 -8.63
N ALA A 48 14.56 16.69 -7.99
CA ALA A 48 15.95 16.64 -8.45
C ALA A 48 16.48 15.19 -8.48
N ASP A 49 17.22 14.82 -9.53
CA ASP A 49 17.69 13.45 -9.72
C ASP A 49 18.66 13.03 -8.61
N GLU A 50 19.46 13.96 -8.08
CA GLU A 50 20.36 13.73 -6.96
C GLU A 50 19.59 13.32 -5.69
N VAL A 51 18.43 13.92 -5.45
CA VAL A 51 17.56 13.55 -4.32
C VAL A 51 16.97 12.16 -4.56
N VAL A 52 16.56 11.86 -5.78
CA VAL A 52 16.05 10.52 -6.14
C VAL A 52 17.10 9.43 -5.89
N GLU A 53 18.34 9.64 -6.37
CA GLU A 53 19.42 8.66 -6.18
C GLU A 53 19.81 8.52 -4.70
N ARG A 54 19.78 9.62 -3.94
CA ARG A 54 20.00 9.60 -2.48
C ARG A 54 18.96 8.75 -1.77
N VAL A 55 17.69 8.96 -2.06
CA VAL A 55 16.59 8.17 -1.50
C VAL A 55 16.70 6.70 -1.92
N ALA A 56 17.00 6.43 -3.20
CA ALA A 56 17.17 5.06 -3.70
C ALA A 56 18.28 4.33 -2.96
N ARG A 57 19.43 4.98 -2.77
CA ARG A 57 20.56 4.42 -2.01
C ARG A 57 20.14 4.08 -0.58
N ARG A 58 19.45 4.99 0.12
CA ARG A 58 18.96 4.75 1.47
C ARG A 58 17.99 3.57 1.55
N VAL A 59 17.12 3.41 0.54
CA VAL A 59 16.25 2.24 0.45
C VAL A 59 17.06 0.96 0.27
N TRP A 60 18.05 0.96 -0.61
CA TRP A 60 18.92 -0.22 -0.79
C TRP A 60 19.71 -0.58 0.46
N GLU A 61 20.07 0.41 1.29
CA GLU A 61 20.74 0.24 2.58
C GLU A 61 19.82 -0.22 3.70
N GLY A 62 18.48 -0.12 3.54
CA GLY A 62 17.51 -0.64 4.50
C GLY A 62 16.42 0.31 4.96
N MET A 63 16.44 1.60 4.55
CA MET A 63 15.33 2.51 4.82
C MET A 63 14.04 1.99 4.18
N GLY A 64 12.93 1.98 4.94
CA GLY A 64 11.62 1.66 4.40
C GLY A 64 11.09 2.76 3.48
N LEU A 65 10.29 2.38 2.48
CA LEU A 65 9.60 3.33 1.61
C LEU A 65 8.13 2.96 1.47
N ILE A 66 7.24 3.90 1.73
CA ILE A 66 5.82 3.76 1.47
C ILE A 66 5.44 4.77 0.39
N VAL A 67 4.92 4.29 -0.72
CA VAL A 67 4.51 5.12 -1.85
C VAL A 67 3.00 5.13 -1.95
N LEU A 68 2.41 6.30 -1.94
CA LEU A 68 0.97 6.49 -1.85
C LEU A 68 0.41 7.03 -3.16
N HIS A 69 -0.73 6.48 -3.56
CA HIS A 69 -1.58 6.98 -4.64
C HIS A 69 -0.80 7.27 -5.93
N SER A 70 -0.92 8.48 -6.48
CA SER A 70 -0.22 8.94 -7.68
C SER A 70 1.30 9.02 -7.53
N GLY A 71 1.84 8.80 -6.33
CA GLY A 71 3.27 8.57 -6.11
C GLY A 71 3.86 7.44 -6.95
N HIS A 72 3.03 6.56 -7.54
CA HIS A 72 3.50 5.56 -8.52
C HIS A 72 4.21 6.19 -9.73
N PHE A 73 3.88 7.44 -10.10
CA PHE A 73 4.57 8.18 -11.15
C PHE A 73 5.85 8.88 -10.69
N SER A 74 6.15 8.90 -9.38
CA SER A 74 7.37 9.52 -8.87
C SER A 74 8.61 8.90 -9.50
N LYS A 75 9.65 9.72 -9.68
CA LYS A 75 10.96 9.25 -10.17
C LYS A 75 11.51 8.15 -9.27
N ILE A 76 11.34 8.28 -7.94
CA ILE A 76 11.87 7.29 -6.99
C ILE A 76 11.18 5.92 -7.14
N PHE A 77 9.85 5.89 -7.29
CA PHE A 77 9.16 4.62 -7.44
C PHE A 77 9.54 3.94 -8.76
N LYS A 78 9.54 4.69 -9.87
CA LYS A 78 10.02 4.18 -11.17
C LYS A 78 11.47 3.69 -11.11
N ARG A 79 12.33 4.41 -10.42
CA ARG A 79 13.75 4.04 -10.22
C ARG A 79 13.90 2.69 -9.52
N LEU A 80 13.07 2.45 -8.49
CA LEU A 80 13.10 1.22 -7.70
C LEU A 80 12.36 0.06 -8.38
N MET A 81 11.31 0.35 -9.14
CA MET A 81 10.55 -0.69 -9.85
C MET A 81 11.20 -1.10 -11.17
N GLY A 82 11.94 -0.21 -11.83
CA GLY A 82 12.55 -0.46 -13.13
C GLY A 82 11.53 -0.53 -14.28
N THR A 83 10.34 0.01 -14.08
CA THR A 83 9.21 -0.01 -15.02
C THR A 83 8.57 1.37 -15.12
N PRO A 84 7.75 1.67 -16.16
CA PRO A 84 7.09 2.96 -16.29
C PRO A 84 6.01 3.20 -15.23
N CYS A 85 5.58 2.19 -14.49
CA CYS A 85 4.54 2.25 -13.46
C CYS A 85 3.23 2.88 -13.96
N THR A 86 2.88 2.68 -15.22
CA THR A 86 1.65 3.18 -15.82
C THR A 86 0.45 2.34 -15.41
N LEU A 87 -0.71 2.92 -15.41
CA LEU A 87 -1.99 2.30 -15.09
C LEU A 87 -3.13 3.02 -15.84
N LYS A 88 -4.35 2.53 -15.70
CA LYS A 88 -5.57 3.25 -16.12
C LYS A 88 -6.14 3.98 -14.92
N TRP A 89 -6.76 5.12 -15.15
CA TRP A 89 -7.40 5.90 -14.10
C TRP A 89 -8.65 6.63 -14.59
N ARG A 90 -9.55 6.92 -13.66
CA ARG A 90 -10.75 7.75 -13.90
C ARG A 90 -11.12 8.47 -12.61
N GLU A 91 -11.21 9.79 -12.66
CA GLU A 91 -11.69 10.60 -11.56
C GLU A 91 -13.20 10.82 -11.66
N ALA A 92 -13.97 10.05 -10.89
CA ALA A 92 -15.43 10.12 -10.89
C ALA A 92 -16.02 10.02 -9.48
N GLY A 93 -15.21 10.06 -8.44
CA GLY A 93 -15.67 9.94 -7.06
C GLY A 93 -16.36 8.61 -6.78
N GLU A 94 -15.74 7.52 -7.19
CA GLU A 94 -16.32 6.18 -7.08
C GLU A 94 -16.09 5.58 -5.70
N ARG A 95 -17.03 4.78 -5.24
CA ARG A 95 -16.81 3.91 -4.09
C ARG A 95 -15.76 2.87 -4.43
N GLU A 96 -14.85 2.70 -3.51
CA GLU A 96 -13.81 1.68 -3.57
C GLU A 96 -13.99 0.70 -2.42
N ARG A 97 -13.95 -0.59 -2.72
CA ARG A 97 -13.82 -1.66 -1.73
C ARG A 97 -12.44 -2.28 -1.84
N LEU A 98 -11.71 -2.25 -0.73
CA LEU A 98 -10.41 -2.89 -0.62
C LEU A 98 -10.55 -4.24 0.09
N TRP A 99 -10.35 -5.32 -0.63
CA TRP A 99 -10.32 -6.67 -0.09
C TRP A 99 -8.94 -6.98 0.48
N VAL A 100 -8.90 -7.59 1.66
CA VAL A 100 -7.68 -8.09 2.29
C VAL A 100 -7.37 -9.46 1.70
N THR A 101 -6.33 -9.54 0.88
CA THR A 101 -5.93 -10.80 0.21
C THR A 101 -4.81 -11.55 0.94
N SER A 102 -4.09 -10.86 1.84
CA SER A 102 -3.08 -11.44 2.71
C SER A 102 -3.37 -11.08 4.18
N PRO A 103 -4.37 -11.73 4.83
CA PRO A 103 -4.82 -11.35 6.17
C PRO A 103 -3.77 -11.60 7.27
N SER A 104 -2.80 -12.47 7.03
CA SER A 104 -1.68 -12.72 7.95
C SER A 104 -0.52 -11.72 7.81
N HIS A 105 -0.55 -10.86 6.78
CA HIS A 105 0.50 -9.86 6.59
C HIS A 105 0.39 -8.75 7.65
N PRO A 106 1.50 -8.29 8.27
CA PRO A 106 1.46 -7.27 9.33
C PRO A 106 0.75 -5.98 8.95
N ILE A 107 0.78 -5.58 7.68
CA ILE A 107 0.06 -4.39 7.19
C ILE A 107 -1.46 -4.56 7.33
N ALA A 108 -1.97 -5.79 7.25
CA ALA A 108 -3.39 -6.11 7.38
C ALA A 108 -3.85 -6.32 8.83
N GLU A 109 -2.94 -6.18 9.81
CA GLU A 109 -3.26 -6.43 11.22
C GLU A 109 -4.44 -5.59 11.71
N GLY A 110 -5.48 -6.27 12.20
CA GLY A 110 -6.70 -5.67 12.73
C GLY A 110 -7.54 -4.94 11.66
N ILE A 111 -7.34 -5.24 10.38
CA ILE A 111 -8.24 -4.91 9.28
C ILE A 111 -9.14 -6.13 9.06
N GLY A 112 -10.43 -5.90 8.83
CA GLY A 112 -11.38 -6.97 8.54
C GLY A 112 -11.15 -7.62 7.17
N GLU A 113 -12.10 -8.42 6.70
CA GLU A 113 -12.06 -9.05 5.39
C GLU A 113 -11.93 -8.03 4.26
N PHE A 114 -12.57 -6.88 4.42
CA PHE A 114 -12.48 -5.73 3.53
C PHE A 114 -12.80 -4.44 4.30
N PHE A 115 -12.54 -3.30 3.65
CA PHE A 115 -13.05 -1.98 4.04
C PHE A 115 -13.44 -1.18 2.81
N GLU A 116 -14.23 -0.14 2.99
CA GLU A 116 -14.71 0.71 1.90
C GLU A 116 -14.30 2.16 2.11
N ILE A 117 -14.02 2.84 1.00
CA ILE A 117 -13.84 4.28 0.90
C ILE A 117 -14.97 4.80 0.00
N GLU A 118 -15.72 5.78 0.49
CA GLU A 118 -16.95 6.22 -0.16
C GLU A 118 -16.70 6.92 -1.49
N TYR A 119 -15.63 7.73 -1.56
CA TYR A 119 -15.25 8.49 -2.75
C TYR A 119 -13.75 8.41 -2.98
N GLU A 120 -13.37 7.97 -4.16
CA GLU A 120 -11.97 7.87 -4.58
C GLU A 120 -11.80 7.98 -6.09
N GLU A 121 -10.59 8.29 -6.54
CA GLU A 121 -10.19 8.15 -7.93
C GLU A 121 -9.99 6.66 -8.26
N MET A 122 -10.62 6.18 -9.34
CA MET A 122 -10.47 4.81 -9.79
C MET A 122 -9.12 4.60 -10.46
N TYR A 123 -8.38 3.57 -10.00
CA TYR A 123 -7.27 2.98 -10.74
C TYR A 123 -7.64 1.59 -11.22
N GLY A 124 -7.19 1.24 -12.43
CA GLY A 124 -7.48 -0.04 -13.06
C GLY A 124 -6.23 -0.73 -13.60
N GLU A 125 -6.26 -2.05 -13.61
CA GLU A 125 -5.23 -2.87 -14.25
C GLU A 125 -5.18 -2.60 -15.79
N GLN A 126 -4.03 -2.74 -16.47
CA GLN A 126 -2.80 -3.33 -15.96
C GLN A 126 -1.93 -2.26 -15.30
N PHE A 127 -1.50 -2.51 -14.08
CA PHE A 127 -0.49 -1.70 -13.42
C PHE A 127 0.90 -2.22 -13.81
N ALA A 128 1.66 -1.40 -14.54
CA ALA A 128 2.95 -1.76 -15.12
C ALA A 128 4.07 -1.72 -14.05
N VAL A 129 4.01 -2.63 -13.10
CA VAL A 129 5.02 -2.85 -12.04
C VAL A 129 5.49 -4.30 -12.07
N PRO A 130 6.69 -4.60 -11.56
CA PRO A 130 7.15 -5.99 -11.43
C PRO A 130 6.24 -6.77 -10.47
N GLU A 131 6.34 -8.10 -10.53
CA GLU A 131 5.62 -8.97 -9.60
C GLU A 131 5.95 -8.60 -8.15
N PRO A 132 4.95 -8.31 -7.30
CA PRO A 132 5.16 -8.02 -5.89
C PRO A 132 5.55 -9.27 -5.11
N LEU A 133 6.15 -9.08 -3.93
CA LEU A 133 6.33 -10.17 -2.96
C LEU A 133 4.97 -10.66 -2.46
N GLU A 134 4.11 -9.72 -2.11
CA GLU A 134 2.72 -10.00 -1.75
C GLU A 134 1.78 -8.89 -2.26
N THR A 135 0.59 -9.30 -2.64
CA THR A 135 -0.56 -8.41 -2.83
C THR A 135 -1.39 -8.46 -1.55
N VAL A 136 -1.29 -7.41 -0.73
CA VAL A 136 -2.00 -7.35 0.56
C VAL A 136 -3.45 -6.91 0.38
N PHE A 137 -3.68 -5.99 -0.57
CA PHE A 137 -5.01 -5.47 -0.87
C PHE A 137 -5.29 -5.47 -2.37
N ILE A 138 -6.54 -5.81 -2.70
CA ILE A 138 -7.10 -5.65 -4.06
C ILE A 138 -8.32 -4.76 -3.95
N SER A 139 -8.38 -3.72 -4.76
CA SER A 139 -9.54 -2.85 -4.89
C SER A 139 -10.51 -3.36 -5.93
N TRP A 140 -11.78 -3.15 -5.64
CA TRP A 140 -12.89 -3.21 -6.58
C TRP A 140 -13.62 -1.87 -6.53
N PHE A 141 -13.78 -1.25 -7.68
CA PHE A 141 -14.43 0.04 -7.81
C PHE A 141 -15.88 -0.11 -8.24
N GLN A 142 -16.68 0.90 -7.98
CA GLN A 142 -18.11 0.91 -8.30
C GLN A 142 -18.36 0.67 -9.79
N GLY A 143 -17.47 1.11 -10.67
CA GLY A 143 -17.51 0.87 -12.10
C GLY A 143 -17.19 -0.57 -12.54
N GLY A 144 -16.71 -1.42 -11.62
CA GLY A 144 -16.37 -2.83 -11.85
C GLY A 144 -14.89 -3.09 -12.08
N GLU A 145 -14.07 -2.05 -12.15
CA GLU A 145 -12.63 -2.21 -12.31
C GLU A 145 -11.99 -2.79 -11.04
N VAL A 146 -10.93 -3.56 -11.24
CA VAL A 146 -10.09 -4.12 -10.16
C VAL A 146 -8.69 -3.57 -10.26
N PHE A 147 -8.03 -3.49 -9.10
CA PHE A 147 -6.66 -2.98 -9.02
C PHE A 147 -5.92 -3.59 -7.84
N ARG A 148 -4.64 -3.93 -8.04
CA ARG A 148 -3.74 -4.36 -6.98
C ARG A 148 -3.33 -3.15 -6.14
N SER A 149 -4.02 -2.89 -5.06
CA SER A 149 -3.98 -1.63 -4.29
C SER A 149 -3.00 -1.60 -3.14
N GLY A 150 -2.52 -2.76 -2.70
CA GLY A 150 -1.53 -2.87 -1.63
C GLY A 150 -0.45 -3.85 -2.01
N LEU A 151 0.72 -3.37 -2.46
CA LEU A 151 1.79 -4.20 -3.00
C LEU A 151 3.06 -4.05 -2.19
N THR A 152 3.67 -5.16 -1.85
CA THR A 152 4.94 -5.18 -1.13
C THR A 152 6.09 -5.62 -2.04
N TYR A 153 7.24 -4.98 -1.84
CA TYR A 153 8.48 -5.30 -2.54
C TYR A 153 9.65 -5.26 -1.58
N ARG A 154 10.76 -5.89 -1.98
CA ARG A 154 12.06 -5.67 -1.39
C ARG A 154 13.00 -5.08 -2.43
N ARG A 155 13.72 -4.03 -2.03
CA ARG A 155 14.72 -3.37 -2.89
C ARG A 155 16.00 -3.18 -2.08
N GLY A 156 17.03 -3.97 -2.41
CA GLY A 156 18.19 -4.11 -1.54
C GLY A 156 17.78 -4.66 -0.18
N ALA A 157 18.13 -3.95 0.89
CA ALA A 157 17.75 -4.27 2.25
C ALA A 157 16.42 -3.58 2.69
N GLY A 158 15.89 -2.63 1.91
CA GLY A 158 14.67 -1.88 2.25
C GLY A 158 13.37 -2.56 1.84
N ASN A 159 12.37 -2.42 2.69
CA ASN A 159 10.99 -2.82 2.39
C ASN A 159 10.27 -1.66 1.69
N VAL A 160 9.54 -1.97 0.62
CA VAL A 160 8.76 -0.98 -0.13
C VAL A 160 7.30 -1.41 -0.15
N PHE A 161 6.40 -0.50 0.20
CA PHE A 161 4.97 -0.71 0.11
C PHE A 161 4.33 0.35 -0.79
N TYR A 162 3.57 -0.09 -1.76
CA TYR A 162 2.70 0.78 -2.55
C TYR A 162 1.26 0.65 -2.04
N PHE A 163 0.60 1.78 -1.80
CA PHE A 163 -0.80 1.82 -1.38
C PHE A 163 -1.59 2.81 -2.23
N ARG A 164 -2.61 2.29 -2.92
CA ARG A 164 -3.36 3.04 -3.92
C ARG A 164 -4.20 4.20 -3.38
N PRO A 165 -4.99 4.09 -2.27
CA PRO A 165 -5.87 5.16 -1.82
C PRO A 165 -5.13 6.47 -1.53
N GLY A 166 -5.80 7.61 -1.79
CA GLY A 166 -5.26 8.89 -1.33
C GLY A 166 -5.23 10.04 -2.32
N HIS A 167 -6.24 10.16 -3.19
CA HIS A 167 -6.39 11.34 -4.04
C HIS A 167 -6.63 12.60 -3.18
N GLU A 168 -6.06 13.75 -3.58
CA GLU A 168 -6.09 14.97 -2.78
C GLU A 168 -7.48 15.60 -2.63
N THR A 169 -8.39 15.29 -3.55
CA THR A 169 -9.77 15.80 -3.52
C THR A 169 -10.60 15.19 -2.40
N TYR A 170 -10.27 13.97 -1.97
CA TYR A 170 -11.06 13.22 -1.02
C TYR A 170 -10.41 13.12 0.36
N PRO A 171 -11.20 13.04 1.45
CA PRO A 171 -10.66 13.00 2.81
C PRO A 171 -10.10 11.62 3.20
N THR A 172 -9.55 10.86 2.25
CA THR A 172 -9.10 9.48 2.38
C THR A 172 -8.17 9.26 3.56
N TYR A 173 -7.22 10.18 3.78
CA TYR A 173 -6.28 10.07 4.92
C TYR A 173 -6.88 10.45 6.28
N HIS A 174 -8.16 10.83 6.32
CA HIS A 174 -8.92 11.00 7.57
C HIS A 174 -9.71 9.74 7.95
N ASP A 175 -9.82 8.76 7.05
CA ASP A 175 -10.43 7.48 7.35
C ASP A 175 -9.60 6.69 8.37
N ALA A 176 -10.25 6.18 9.41
CA ALA A 176 -9.58 5.51 10.52
C ALA A 176 -8.89 4.19 10.09
N THR A 177 -9.48 3.48 9.13
CA THR A 177 -8.93 2.22 8.61
C THR A 177 -7.71 2.49 7.73
N VAL A 178 -7.80 3.50 6.85
CA VAL A 178 -6.65 3.97 6.05
C VAL A 178 -5.49 4.38 6.96
N GLN A 179 -5.76 5.16 8.01
CA GLN A 179 -4.74 5.55 8.98
C GLN A 179 -4.14 4.34 9.71
N LYS A 180 -4.94 3.32 10.00
CA LYS A 180 -4.46 2.07 10.59
C LYS A 180 -3.54 1.32 9.63
N VAL A 181 -3.93 1.18 8.36
CA VAL A 181 -3.08 0.59 7.32
C VAL A 181 -1.75 1.32 7.23
N LEU A 182 -1.76 2.66 7.23
CA LEU A 182 -0.52 3.46 7.16
C LEU A 182 0.39 3.25 8.38
N ARG A 183 -0.16 3.22 9.60
CA ARG A 183 0.64 2.92 10.80
C ARG A 183 1.25 1.51 10.76
N ASN A 184 0.45 0.53 10.36
CA ASN A 184 0.93 -0.84 10.19
C ASN A 184 2.04 -0.90 9.12
N ALA A 185 1.85 -0.20 8.00
CA ALA A 185 2.83 -0.15 6.92
C ALA A 185 4.16 0.49 7.36
N VAL A 186 4.12 1.58 8.14
CA VAL A 186 5.32 2.21 8.71
C VAL A 186 6.07 1.22 9.62
N LYS A 187 5.36 0.55 10.52
CA LYS A 187 5.95 -0.45 11.41
C LYS A 187 6.56 -1.63 10.64
N TRP A 188 5.87 -2.11 9.61
CA TRP A 188 6.36 -3.19 8.75
C TRP A 188 7.57 -2.76 7.90
N ALA A 189 7.54 -1.54 7.36
CA ALA A 189 8.61 -1.03 6.51
C ALA A 189 9.88 -0.70 7.32
N HIS A 190 9.74 -0.40 8.62
CA HIS A 190 10.85 -0.22 9.52
C HIS A 190 11.65 -1.53 9.63
N ASN A 191 12.76 -1.58 8.92
CA ASN A 191 13.60 -2.77 8.87
C ASN A 191 14.50 -2.83 10.12
N LEU A 192 13.93 -3.32 11.22
CA LEU A 192 14.74 -3.66 12.38
C LEU A 192 15.73 -4.75 11.98
N GLN A 193 17.02 -4.45 12.05
CA GLN A 193 18.06 -5.44 11.82
C GLN A 193 17.77 -6.67 12.68
N GLY A 194 17.52 -7.81 12.04
CA GLY A 194 17.19 -9.05 12.72
C GLY A 194 15.69 -9.27 13.00
N ALA A 195 14.79 -8.47 12.44
CA ALA A 195 13.37 -8.82 12.45
C ALA A 195 13.20 -10.20 11.80
N LYS A 196 12.93 -11.20 12.62
CA LYS A 196 12.54 -12.52 12.12
C LYS A 196 11.26 -12.33 11.31
N PRO A 197 11.14 -12.94 10.13
CA PRO A 197 9.84 -12.98 9.46
C PRO A 197 8.85 -13.60 10.46
N SER A 198 7.87 -12.80 10.89
CA SER A 198 6.78 -13.35 11.67
C SER A 198 5.96 -14.18 10.68
N ILE A 199 6.10 -15.49 10.74
CA ILE A 199 5.15 -16.40 10.10
C ILE A 199 3.89 -16.34 10.96
N LEU A 200 3.06 -15.35 10.69
CA LEU A 200 1.70 -15.32 11.21
C LEU A 200 0.91 -16.30 10.34
N SER A 201 0.82 -17.54 10.77
CA SER A 201 -0.18 -18.43 10.21
C SER A 201 -1.55 -17.91 10.67
N ALA A 202 -2.39 -17.51 9.72
CA ALA A 202 -3.80 -17.33 10.03
C ALA A 202 -4.33 -18.64 10.63
N PRO A 203 -5.13 -18.59 11.71
CA PRO A 203 -5.74 -19.79 12.22
C PRO A 203 -6.53 -20.47 11.08
N ASN A 204 -6.33 -21.75 10.90
CA ASN A 204 -7.12 -22.52 9.95
C ASN A 204 -8.60 -22.39 10.33
N VAL A 205 -9.36 -21.67 9.49
CA VAL A 205 -10.81 -21.67 9.63
C VAL A 205 -11.30 -23.01 9.13
N PRO A 206 -12.10 -23.77 9.88
CA PRO A 206 -12.71 -24.99 9.39
C PRO A 206 -13.44 -24.72 8.07
N VAL A 207 -13.36 -25.66 7.14
CA VAL A 207 -13.96 -25.51 5.79
C VAL A 207 -15.44 -25.15 5.88
N GLU A 208 -16.17 -25.73 6.84
CA GLU A 208 -17.58 -25.45 7.12
C GLU A 208 -17.83 -23.97 7.42
N LYS A 209 -17.00 -23.35 8.26
CA LYS A 209 -17.13 -21.92 8.58
C LYS A 209 -16.72 -21.03 7.42
N ALA A 210 -15.77 -21.44 6.60
CA ALA A 210 -15.39 -20.68 5.40
C ALA A 210 -16.52 -20.67 4.35
N LEU A 211 -17.38 -21.70 4.35
CA LEU A 211 -18.49 -21.83 3.41
C LEU A 211 -19.78 -21.15 3.90
N GLU A 212 -19.98 -20.97 5.21
CA GLU A 212 -21.17 -20.33 5.80
C GLU A 212 -21.55 -19.01 5.11
N PRO A 213 -20.62 -18.05 4.86
CA PRO A 213 -20.96 -16.81 4.19
C PRO A 213 -21.49 -16.99 2.75
N ILE A 214 -21.08 -18.04 2.07
CA ILE A 214 -21.53 -18.35 0.70
C ILE A 214 -22.95 -18.91 0.74
N VAL A 215 -23.24 -19.75 1.71
CA VAL A 215 -24.60 -20.30 1.92
C VAL A 215 -25.57 -19.20 2.32
N GLU A 216 -25.20 -18.32 3.23
CA GLU A 216 -26.01 -17.17 3.65
C GLU A 216 -26.34 -16.21 2.50
N ARG A 217 -25.47 -16.12 1.49
CA ARG A 217 -25.71 -15.34 0.26
C ARG A 217 -26.59 -16.05 -0.76
N GLY A 218 -27.18 -17.19 -0.44
CA GLY A 218 -28.08 -17.95 -1.31
C GLY A 218 -27.40 -18.77 -2.42
N GLY A 219 -26.07 -18.93 -2.33
CA GLY A 219 -25.33 -19.81 -3.23
C GLY A 219 -25.55 -21.28 -2.89
N LYS A 220 -25.74 -22.15 -3.91
CA LYS A 220 -25.66 -23.59 -3.71
C LYS A 220 -24.22 -24.04 -3.83
N LEU A 221 -23.69 -24.62 -2.76
CA LEU A 221 -22.41 -25.30 -2.78
C LEU A 221 -22.60 -26.74 -3.20
N HIS A 222 -21.87 -27.18 -4.19
CA HIS A 222 -21.81 -28.55 -4.64
C HIS A 222 -20.46 -29.14 -4.30
N ALA A 223 -20.44 -30.33 -3.69
CA ALA A 223 -19.21 -31.07 -3.51
C ALA A 223 -18.69 -31.60 -4.85
N PRO A 224 -17.37 -31.82 -5.01
CA PRO A 224 -16.83 -32.47 -6.19
C PRO A 224 -17.51 -33.80 -6.44
N GLY A 225 -18.05 -33.99 -7.64
CA GLY A 225 -18.79 -35.21 -8.04
C GLY A 225 -20.30 -35.10 -7.90
N GLU A 226 -20.87 -34.03 -7.33
CA GLU A 226 -22.30 -33.80 -7.37
C GLU A 226 -22.78 -33.29 -8.74
N ALA A 227 -24.04 -33.59 -9.07
CA ALA A 227 -24.63 -33.10 -10.31
C ALA A 227 -24.75 -31.54 -10.24
N GLY A 228 -24.05 -30.86 -11.12
CA GLY A 228 -23.97 -29.40 -11.15
C GLY A 228 -22.57 -28.84 -10.92
N PHE A 229 -21.65 -29.65 -10.41
CA PHE A 229 -20.23 -29.29 -10.36
C PHE A 229 -19.60 -29.63 -11.73
N ARG A 230 -19.34 -28.62 -12.55
CA ARG A 230 -18.68 -28.74 -13.87
C ARG A 230 -17.43 -27.89 -13.90
#